data_755efdb5c18634de471f5ec46b6e5156
#
_entry.id   755efdb5c18634de471f5ec46b6e5156
#
_cell.length_a   1.000
_cell.length_b   1.000
_cell.length_c   1.000
_cell.angle_alpha   90.00
_cell.angle_beta   90.00
_cell.angle_gamma   90.00
#
_symmetry.space_group_name_H-M   'P 1'
#
loop_
_entity.id
_entity.type
_entity.pdbx_description
1 polymer ?
#
loop_
_entity_poly.entity_id
_entity_poly.type
_entity_poly.pdbx_seq_one_letter_code
_entity_poly.pdbx_strand_id
1 'polypeptide(L)'
;SSLKITASDQQLEISTRSIISNFKSGGKTTAPARKLYDLCRLLPDLTEIHIFLDGYNLKIETESGKYNIPTMPSEDFPVLEPEEVKSQINISSKNLKKIISNTSFVIEMQGNKDFLNGLYLSIDDKTITAVAADSHRMAIDSVTLNEAVSENIDGIVPKKAIIEIGKLVGEESENAVIKLGRTTISVNISGTTFVSNLITKKFPDYERVIPFG
;
A
#
# COMPACT_ATOMS: atom_id res chain seq x y z
N SER A 1 5.35 0.38 23.96
CA SER A 1 4.83 1.57 23.28
C SER A 1 5.28 1.59 21.84
N SER A 2 4.54 2.26 20.93
CA SER A 2 4.88 2.31 19.52
C SER A 2 4.63 3.69 18.92
N LEU A 3 5.45 4.07 17.96
CA LEU A 3 5.23 5.19 17.07
C LEU A 3 4.56 4.67 15.80
N LYS A 4 3.37 5.18 15.47
CA LYS A 4 2.72 4.94 14.18
C LYS A 4 2.97 6.15 13.28
N ILE A 5 3.48 5.90 12.09
CA ILE A 5 3.64 6.92 11.04
C ILE A 5 2.68 6.54 9.91
N THR A 6 1.89 7.51 9.45
CA THR A 6 0.94 7.34 8.36
C THR A 6 1.17 8.45 7.33
N ALA A 7 1.26 8.08 6.06
CA ALA A 7 1.29 9.01 4.93
C ALA A 7 0.12 8.70 4.00
N SER A 8 -0.56 9.74 3.51
CA SER A 8 -1.73 9.60 2.64
C SER A 8 -1.75 10.71 1.59
N ASP A 9 -2.29 10.40 0.41
CA ASP A 9 -2.61 11.36 -0.65
C ASP A 9 -4.07 11.31 -1.07
N GLN A 10 -4.94 10.78 -0.19
CA GLN A 10 -6.38 10.56 -0.38
C GLN A 10 -6.75 9.42 -1.34
N GLN A 11 -5.83 8.92 -2.14
CA GLN A 11 -6.05 7.76 -3.02
C GLN A 11 -5.40 6.50 -2.47
N LEU A 12 -4.29 6.69 -1.79
CA LEU A 12 -3.54 5.62 -1.12
C LEU A 12 -2.98 6.10 0.21
N GLU A 13 -2.85 5.17 1.14
CA GLU A 13 -2.30 5.38 2.46
C GLU A 13 -1.25 4.30 2.75
N ILE A 14 -0.14 4.71 3.36
CA ILE A 14 0.88 3.81 3.88
C ILE A 14 1.03 4.08 5.37
N SER A 15 0.95 3.06 6.20
CA SER A 15 1.19 3.17 7.63
C SER A 15 2.14 2.10 8.13
N THR A 16 3.05 2.49 9.01
CA THR A 16 3.98 1.59 9.68
C THR A 16 4.02 1.85 11.17
N ARG A 17 4.49 0.87 11.94
CA ARG A 17 4.68 0.98 13.38
C ARG A 17 6.09 0.56 13.75
N SER A 18 6.72 1.38 14.59
CA SER A 18 8.02 1.08 15.20
C SER A 18 7.89 1.02 16.71
N ILE A 19 8.55 0.08 17.34
CA ILE A 19 8.66 0.01 18.81
C ILE A 19 9.54 1.17 19.26
N ILE A 20 9.12 1.88 20.27
CA ILE A 20 9.88 2.99 20.87
C ILE A 20 10.24 2.69 22.32
N SER A 21 11.43 3.10 22.71
CA SER A 21 11.91 3.13 24.09
C SER A 21 11.52 4.46 24.74
N ASN A 22 11.59 4.52 26.08
CA ASN A 22 11.45 5.75 26.85
C ASN A 22 10.17 6.57 26.57
N PHE A 23 9.04 5.89 26.38
CA PHE A 23 7.75 6.51 26.17
C PHE A 23 7.30 7.29 27.41
N LYS A 24 6.97 8.57 27.24
CA LYS A 24 6.50 9.45 28.32
C LYS A 24 5.00 9.73 28.23
N SER A 25 4.53 10.14 27.06
CA SER A 25 3.11 10.49 26.84
C SER A 25 2.69 10.24 25.39
N GLY A 26 1.41 9.91 25.19
CA GLY A 26 0.83 9.76 23.85
C GLY A 26 0.42 11.11 23.26
N GLY A 27 0.35 11.15 21.93
CA GLY A 27 -0.14 12.30 21.18
C GLY A 27 -0.33 11.95 19.71
N LYS A 28 -1.02 12.85 18.99
CA LYS A 28 -1.22 12.77 17.54
C LYS A 28 -0.97 14.14 16.94
N THR A 29 -0.33 14.17 15.79
CA THR A 29 -0.12 15.42 15.03
C THR A 29 0.17 15.08 13.58
N THR A 30 0.09 16.06 12.70
CA THR A 30 0.58 15.94 11.32
C THR A 30 1.93 16.63 11.21
N ALA A 31 2.72 16.24 10.23
CA ALA A 31 3.97 16.91 9.91
C ALA A 31 4.16 16.94 8.38
N PRO A 32 4.78 18.01 7.82
CA PRO A 32 5.14 18.03 6.41
C PRO A 32 6.11 16.89 6.08
N ALA A 33 5.62 15.88 5.35
CA ALA A 33 6.35 14.64 5.07
C ALA A 33 7.76 14.89 4.50
N ARG A 34 7.88 15.84 3.56
CA ARG A 34 9.17 16.17 2.94
C ARG A 34 10.19 16.66 3.94
N LYS A 35 9.79 17.58 4.85
CA LYS A 35 10.71 18.13 5.87
C LYS A 35 11.16 17.05 6.85
N LEU A 36 10.23 16.18 7.28
CA LEU A 36 10.55 15.08 8.18
C LEU A 36 11.50 14.08 7.52
N TYR A 37 11.22 13.72 6.27
CA TYR A 37 12.07 12.83 5.48
C TYR A 37 13.48 13.40 5.25
N ASP A 38 13.58 14.67 4.84
CA ASP A 38 14.88 15.32 4.59
C ASP A 38 15.70 15.41 5.88
N LEU A 39 15.04 15.70 7.03
CA LEU A 39 15.68 15.69 8.34
C LEU A 39 16.24 14.29 8.66
N CYS A 40 15.39 13.25 8.58
CA CYS A 40 15.82 11.89 8.91
C CYS A 40 17.00 11.41 8.05
N ARG A 41 17.05 11.82 6.78
CA ARG A 41 18.17 11.47 5.88
C ARG A 41 19.50 12.13 6.23
N LEU A 42 19.47 13.25 6.93
CA LEU A 42 20.67 13.99 7.35
C LEU A 42 21.24 13.48 8.67
N LEU A 43 20.46 12.74 9.44
CA LEU A 43 20.92 12.18 10.71
C LEU A 43 21.80 10.95 10.46
N PRO A 44 22.92 10.79 11.19
CA PRO A 44 23.70 9.57 11.19
C PRO A 44 22.85 8.35 11.60
N ASP A 45 23.25 7.18 11.10
CA ASP A 45 22.64 5.93 11.53
C ASP A 45 22.73 5.74 13.05
N LEU A 46 21.68 5.13 13.62
CA LEU A 46 21.56 4.87 15.05
C LEU A 46 21.48 6.11 15.95
N THR A 47 21.24 7.30 15.37
CA THR A 47 21.02 8.53 16.17
C THR A 47 19.79 8.34 17.06
N GLU A 48 19.94 8.57 18.35
CA GLU A 48 18.81 8.65 19.29
C GLU A 48 18.02 9.93 19.02
N ILE A 49 16.71 9.78 18.82
CA ILE A 49 15.81 10.87 18.47
C ILE A 49 14.75 11.01 19.56
N HIS A 50 14.67 12.19 20.18
CA HIS A 50 13.60 12.56 21.09
C HIS A 50 12.54 13.36 20.33
N ILE A 51 11.31 12.85 20.31
CA ILE A 51 10.18 13.47 19.61
C ILE A 51 9.11 13.85 20.63
N PHE A 52 8.69 15.11 20.62
CA PHE A 52 7.56 15.58 21.43
C PHE A 52 6.83 16.73 20.76
N LEU A 53 5.59 16.95 21.18
CA LEU A 53 4.73 18.03 20.68
C LEU A 53 4.74 19.18 21.67
N ASP A 54 4.99 20.39 21.18
CA ASP A 54 4.94 21.64 21.93
C ASP A 54 4.02 22.62 21.19
N GLY A 55 2.76 22.71 21.64
CA GLY A 55 1.71 23.41 20.92
C GLY A 55 1.51 22.83 19.51
N TYR A 56 1.62 23.68 18.50
CA TYR A 56 1.55 23.27 17.07
C TYR A 56 2.93 23.03 16.47
N ASN A 57 3.90 22.60 17.26
CA ASN A 57 5.24 22.32 16.79
C ASN A 57 5.68 20.93 17.20
N LEU A 58 6.10 20.13 16.24
CA LEU A 58 6.81 18.89 16.47
C LEU A 58 8.28 19.22 16.73
N LYS A 59 8.70 18.98 17.95
CA LYS A 59 10.10 19.13 18.38
C LYS A 59 10.82 17.81 18.19
N ILE A 60 11.97 17.87 17.54
CA ILE A 60 12.86 16.74 17.35
C ILE A 60 14.23 17.13 17.88
N GLU A 61 14.69 16.43 18.90
CA GLU A 61 15.98 16.65 19.52
C GLU A 61 16.89 15.44 19.33
N THR A 62 18.13 15.72 19.02
CA THR A 62 19.23 14.75 18.88
C THR A 62 20.46 15.31 19.60
N GLU A 63 21.51 14.52 19.74
CA GLU A 63 22.79 15.02 20.26
C GLU A 63 23.37 16.18 19.44
N SER A 64 23.15 16.16 18.13
CA SER A 64 23.72 17.12 17.18
C SER A 64 22.83 18.34 16.93
N GLY A 65 21.58 18.37 17.37
CA GLY A 65 20.70 19.50 17.09
C GLY A 65 19.29 19.39 17.58
N LYS A 66 18.60 20.54 17.51
CA LYS A 66 17.19 20.68 17.85
C LYS A 66 16.43 21.23 16.65
N TYR A 67 15.36 20.57 16.28
CA TYR A 67 14.57 20.90 15.10
C TYR A 67 13.13 21.21 15.51
N ASN A 68 12.54 22.15 14.81
CA ASN A 68 11.17 22.56 15.02
C ASN A 68 10.39 22.51 13.72
N ILE A 69 9.37 21.66 13.66
CA ILE A 69 8.56 21.46 12.47
C ILE A 69 7.13 21.92 12.79
N PRO A 70 6.60 22.96 12.14
CA PRO A 70 5.20 23.36 12.29
C PRO A 70 4.27 22.22 11.88
N THR A 71 3.22 22.02 12.67
CA THR A 71 2.25 20.93 12.51
C THR A 71 0.84 21.49 12.32
N MET A 72 -0.06 20.65 11.84
CA MET A 72 -1.50 20.90 11.81
C MET A 72 -2.22 19.88 12.70
N PRO A 73 -3.45 20.18 13.13
CA PRO A 73 -4.27 19.23 13.88
C PRO A 73 -4.39 17.88 13.15
N SER A 74 -4.38 16.81 13.93
CA SER A 74 -4.51 15.44 13.37
C SER A 74 -5.87 15.16 12.77
N GLU A 75 -6.87 15.92 13.15
CA GLU A 75 -8.26 15.80 12.66
C GLU A 75 -8.38 16.18 11.18
N ASP A 76 -7.48 17.01 10.69
CA ASP A 76 -7.44 17.45 9.29
C ASP A 76 -6.70 16.45 8.38
N PHE A 77 -6.13 15.37 8.96
CA PHE A 77 -5.40 14.39 8.17
C PHE A 77 -6.35 13.43 7.45
N PRO A 78 -6.24 13.31 6.11
CA PRO A 78 -7.11 12.42 5.33
C PRO A 78 -6.76 10.95 5.64
N VAL A 79 -7.71 10.24 6.22
CA VAL A 79 -7.60 8.80 6.48
C VAL A 79 -8.43 8.04 5.46
N LEU A 80 -7.87 6.98 4.89
CA LEU A 80 -8.66 6.02 4.14
C LEU A 80 -9.30 5.05 5.14
N GLU A 81 -10.63 5.10 5.26
CA GLU A 81 -11.36 4.17 6.10
C GLU A 81 -11.36 2.79 5.42
N PRO A 82 -10.81 1.76 6.08
CA PRO A 82 -10.92 0.40 5.56
C PRO A 82 -12.37 -0.03 5.59
N GLU A 83 -12.88 -0.46 4.45
CA GLU A 83 -14.20 -1.08 4.36
C GLU A 83 -14.23 -2.44 5.06
N GLU A 84 -15.46 -2.94 5.27
CA GLU A 84 -15.68 -4.31 5.71
C GLU A 84 -15.01 -5.29 4.74
N VAL A 85 -14.12 -6.09 5.30
CA VAL A 85 -13.28 -7.01 4.52
C VAL A 85 -14.11 -8.18 4.04
N LYS A 86 -14.29 -8.31 2.73
CA LYS A 86 -15.00 -9.44 2.14
C LYS A 86 -14.13 -10.70 2.08
N SER A 87 -12.87 -10.55 1.69
CA SER A 87 -11.92 -11.67 1.61
C SER A 87 -10.54 -11.26 2.08
N GLN A 88 -9.92 -12.14 2.86
CA GLN A 88 -8.54 -12.02 3.31
C GLN A 88 -7.75 -13.21 2.79
N ILE A 89 -6.60 -12.94 2.19
CA ILE A 89 -5.70 -13.96 1.65
C ILE A 89 -4.28 -13.78 2.17
N ASN A 90 -3.62 -14.91 2.39
CA ASN A 90 -2.20 -14.98 2.68
C ASN A 90 -1.48 -15.43 1.41
N ILE A 91 -0.56 -14.62 0.91
CA ILE A 91 0.24 -14.90 -0.28
C ILE A 91 1.71 -14.72 0.05
N SER A 92 2.58 -15.62 -0.43
CA SER A 92 4.01 -15.39 -0.27
C SER A 92 4.44 -14.13 -1.02
N SER A 93 5.36 -13.35 -0.44
CA SER A 93 5.92 -12.17 -1.08
C SER A 93 6.50 -12.48 -2.45
N LYS A 94 7.13 -13.64 -2.60
CA LYS A 94 7.65 -14.12 -3.88
C LYS A 94 6.53 -14.24 -4.95
N ASN A 95 5.40 -14.83 -4.59
CA ASN A 95 4.26 -14.99 -5.51
C ASN A 95 3.61 -13.65 -5.83
N LEU A 96 3.44 -12.79 -4.84
CA LEU A 96 2.93 -11.44 -5.06
C LEU A 96 3.84 -10.61 -5.98
N LYS A 97 5.15 -10.65 -5.74
CA LYS A 97 6.14 -10.00 -6.61
C LYS A 97 6.09 -10.54 -8.02
N LYS A 98 6.00 -11.89 -8.16
CA LYS A 98 5.90 -12.55 -9.46
C LYS A 98 4.70 -12.05 -10.26
N ILE A 99 3.48 -12.13 -9.71
CA ILE A 99 2.28 -11.73 -10.45
C ILE A 99 2.29 -10.25 -10.81
N ILE A 100 2.80 -9.37 -9.92
CA ILE A 100 2.95 -7.94 -10.21
C ILE A 100 3.95 -7.73 -11.35
N SER A 101 5.13 -8.32 -11.28
CA SER A 101 6.18 -8.12 -12.30
C SER A 101 5.78 -8.67 -13.67
N ASN A 102 5.05 -9.79 -13.69
CA ASN A 102 4.62 -10.43 -14.94
C ASN A 102 3.45 -9.73 -15.63
N THR A 103 2.76 -8.81 -14.95
CA THR A 103 1.56 -8.18 -15.50
C THR A 103 1.62 -6.66 -15.54
N SER A 104 2.24 -6.00 -14.55
CA SER A 104 2.14 -4.55 -14.38
C SER A 104 2.74 -3.71 -15.51
N PHE A 105 3.66 -4.27 -16.31
CA PHE A 105 4.29 -3.57 -17.43
C PHE A 105 3.33 -3.26 -18.59
N VAL A 106 2.17 -3.94 -18.63
CA VAL A 106 1.14 -3.73 -19.66
C VAL A 106 0.07 -2.72 -19.22
N ILE A 107 0.02 -2.34 -17.93
CA ILE A 107 -0.99 -1.38 -17.45
C ILE A 107 -0.87 -0.06 -18.21
N GLU A 108 -1.97 0.39 -18.82
CA GLU A 108 -2.01 1.63 -19.58
C GLU A 108 -1.66 2.85 -18.71
N MET A 109 -0.94 3.81 -19.28
CA MET A 109 -0.67 5.09 -18.63
C MET A 109 -1.56 6.16 -19.25
N GLN A 110 -2.51 6.70 -18.48
CA GLN A 110 -3.35 7.82 -18.89
C GLN A 110 -4.22 7.57 -20.13
N GLY A 111 -4.67 6.33 -20.31
CA GLY A 111 -5.65 5.99 -21.34
C GLY A 111 -7.04 6.51 -21.01
N ASN A 112 -7.86 6.70 -22.06
CA ASN A 112 -9.26 7.13 -21.91
C ASN A 112 -10.16 6.05 -21.29
N LYS A 113 -9.64 4.86 -21.07
CA LYS A 113 -10.35 3.71 -20.50
C LYS A 113 -9.89 3.46 -19.09
N ASP A 114 -10.55 4.06 -18.11
CA ASP A 114 -10.18 3.98 -16.69
C ASP A 114 -9.91 2.55 -16.20
N PHE A 115 -10.67 1.57 -16.68
CA PHE A 115 -10.50 0.17 -16.29
C PHE A 115 -9.17 -0.45 -16.74
N LEU A 116 -8.45 0.14 -17.70
CA LEU A 116 -7.10 -0.28 -18.12
C LEU A 116 -5.98 0.40 -17.33
N ASN A 117 -6.31 1.43 -16.53
CA ASN A 117 -5.34 2.17 -15.73
C ASN A 117 -4.94 1.46 -14.43
N GLY A 118 -5.23 0.17 -14.33
CA GLY A 118 -4.93 -0.63 -13.16
C GLY A 118 -4.72 -2.11 -13.47
N LEU A 119 -4.38 -2.86 -12.43
CA LEU A 119 -4.26 -4.31 -12.45
C LEU A 119 -5.58 -4.91 -11.96
N TYR A 120 -6.26 -5.66 -12.80
CA TYR A 120 -7.40 -6.46 -12.38
C TYR A 120 -6.90 -7.67 -11.59
N LEU A 121 -7.39 -7.82 -10.38
CA LEU A 121 -7.18 -8.98 -9.52
C LEU A 121 -8.51 -9.71 -9.36
N SER A 122 -8.53 -10.99 -9.67
CA SER A 122 -9.64 -11.91 -9.39
C SER A 122 -9.17 -13.00 -8.46
N ILE A 123 -9.97 -13.28 -7.43
CA ILE A 123 -9.69 -14.31 -6.45
C ILE A 123 -10.88 -15.26 -6.46
N ASP A 124 -10.63 -16.48 -6.88
CA ASP A 124 -11.61 -17.54 -7.02
C ASP A 124 -11.07 -18.83 -6.38
N ASP A 125 -11.78 -19.33 -5.35
CA ASP A 125 -11.35 -20.47 -4.56
C ASP A 125 -9.90 -20.33 -4.08
N LYS A 126 -8.99 -21.07 -4.63
CA LYS A 126 -7.55 -21.05 -4.30
C LYS A 126 -6.70 -20.32 -5.34
N THR A 127 -7.29 -19.64 -6.27
CA THR A 127 -6.55 -19.02 -7.37
C THR A 127 -6.67 -17.51 -7.30
N ILE A 128 -5.53 -16.83 -7.30
CA ILE A 128 -5.45 -15.41 -7.57
C ILE A 128 -4.95 -15.21 -8.98
N THR A 129 -5.74 -14.53 -9.81
CA THR A 129 -5.40 -14.19 -11.19
C THR A 129 -5.23 -12.69 -11.30
N ALA A 130 -4.13 -12.26 -11.91
CA ALA A 130 -3.83 -10.88 -12.22
C ALA A 130 -3.88 -10.67 -13.72
N VAL A 131 -4.61 -9.66 -14.17
CA VAL A 131 -4.75 -9.30 -15.58
C VAL A 131 -4.48 -7.82 -15.77
N ALA A 132 -3.60 -7.49 -16.68
CA ALA A 132 -3.39 -6.14 -17.16
C ALA A 132 -3.47 -6.09 -18.68
N ALA A 133 -4.00 -5.01 -19.20
CA ALA A 133 -4.09 -4.82 -20.65
C ALA A 133 -3.92 -3.35 -21.01
N ASP A 134 -3.42 -3.12 -22.20
CA ASP A 134 -3.58 -1.88 -22.93
C ASP A 134 -4.40 -2.14 -24.23
N SER A 135 -4.50 -1.16 -25.12
CA SER A 135 -5.30 -1.33 -26.33
C SER A 135 -4.74 -2.37 -27.33
N HIS A 136 -3.53 -2.92 -27.11
CA HIS A 136 -2.80 -3.75 -28.08
C HIS A 136 -2.33 -5.09 -27.53
N ARG A 137 -2.19 -5.23 -26.23
CA ARG A 137 -1.64 -6.42 -25.59
C ARG A 137 -2.24 -6.64 -24.20
N MET A 138 -2.14 -7.87 -23.73
CA MET A 138 -2.62 -8.29 -22.42
C MET A 138 -1.60 -9.22 -21.77
N ALA A 139 -1.41 -9.07 -20.47
CA ALA A 139 -0.62 -9.97 -19.66
C ALA A 139 -1.51 -10.60 -18.57
N ILE A 140 -1.38 -11.91 -18.40
CA ILE A 140 -2.12 -12.69 -17.41
C ILE A 140 -1.11 -13.56 -16.67
N ASP A 141 -1.18 -13.57 -15.36
CA ASP A 141 -0.46 -14.55 -14.52
C ASP A 141 -1.37 -14.96 -13.35
N SER A 142 -1.17 -16.18 -12.87
CA SER A 142 -1.95 -16.74 -11.78
C SER A 142 -1.06 -17.47 -10.79
N VAL A 143 -1.46 -17.47 -9.54
CA VAL A 143 -0.84 -18.27 -8.48
C VAL A 143 -1.89 -18.98 -7.66
N THR A 144 -1.55 -20.19 -7.21
CA THR A 144 -2.39 -20.96 -6.30
C THR A 144 -2.08 -20.57 -4.85
N LEU A 145 -3.12 -20.29 -4.10
CA LEU A 145 -3.07 -20.01 -2.66
C LEU A 145 -3.06 -21.32 -1.87
N ASN A 146 -2.51 -21.27 -0.65
CA ASN A 146 -2.52 -22.42 0.24
C ASN A 146 -3.92 -22.74 0.77
N GLU A 147 -4.74 -21.72 0.95
CA GLU A 147 -6.09 -21.80 1.51
C GLU A 147 -7.09 -21.20 0.54
N ALA A 148 -8.30 -21.78 0.52
CA ALA A 148 -9.41 -21.25 -0.24
C ALA A 148 -9.93 -19.95 0.41
N VAL A 149 -10.39 -19.02 -0.41
CA VAL A 149 -11.09 -17.83 0.09
C VAL A 149 -12.53 -18.16 0.44
N SER A 150 -13.07 -17.41 1.39
CA SER A 150 -14.47 -17.59 1.83
C SER A 150 -15.48 -17.11 0.79
N GLU A 151 -15.11 -16.15 -0.03
CA GLU A 151 -15.97 -15.53 -1.04
C GLU A 151 -15.10 -15.08 -2.22
N ASN A 152 -15.59 -15.37 -3.43
CA ASN A 152 -14.93 -14.90 -4.65
C ASN A 152 -15.06 -13.38 -4.74
N ILE A 153 -13.98 -12.72 -5.07
CA ILE A 153 -13.93 -11.25 -5.16
C ILE A 153 -12.97 -10.80 -6.24
N ASP A 154 -13.30 -9.70 -6.86
CA ASP A 154 -12.45 -9.07 -7.86
C ASP A 154 -12.41 -7.55 -7.69
N GLY A 155 -11.40 -6.94 -8.29
CA GLY A 155 -11.24 -5.49 -8.27
C GLY A 155 -10.07 -5.02 -9.13
N ILE A 156 -10.11 -3.75 -9.53
CA ILE A 156 -9.06 -3.13 -10.31
C ILE A 156 -8.22 -2.25 -9.41
N VAL A 157 -6.98 -2.66 -9.18
CA VAL A 157 -6.01 -1.94 -8.35
C VAL A 157 -5.30 -0.89 -9.21
N PRO A 158 -5.37 0.41 -8.87
CA PRO A 158 -4.73 1.46 -9.67
C PRO A 158 -3.23 1.22 -9.87
N LYS A 159 -2.70 1.59 -11.03
CA LYS A 159 -1.27 1.44 -11.37
C LYS A 159 -0.35 2.01 -10.30
N LYS A 160 -0.67 3.20 -9.77
CA LYS A 160 0.11 3.83 -8.69
C LYS A 160 0.21 2.92 -7.48
N ALA A 161 -0.91 2.31 -7.07
CA ALA A 161 -0.95 1.37 -5.95
C ALA A 161 -0.08 0.13 -6.21
N ILE A 162 -0.17 -0.45 -7.42
CA ILE A 162 0.65 -1.60 -7.81
C ILE A 162 2.14 -1.29 -7.76
N ILE A 163 2.55 -0.10 -8.21
CA ILE A 163 3.95 0.33 -8.15
C ILE A 163 4.44 0.42 -6.69
N GLU A 164 3.64 1.02 -5.80
CA GLU A 164 4.02 1.16 -4.39
C GLU A 164 4.02 -0.19 -3.66
N ILE A 165 3.03 -1.06 -3.91
CA ILE A 165 3.03 -2.43 -3.39
C ILE A 165 4.28 -3.18 -3.86
N GLY A 166 4.62 -3.07 -5.15
CA GLY A 166 5.82 -3.71 -5.71
C GLY A 166 7.13 -3.26 -5.06
N LYS A 167 7.22 -2.02 -4.58
CA LYS A 167 8.38 -1.51 -3.82
C LYS A 167 8.44 -2.07 -2.40
N LEU A 168 7.29 -2.33 -1.77
CA LEU A 168 7.20 -2.90 -0.42
C LEU A 168 7.55 -4.39 -0.40
N VAL A 169 7.32 -5.09 -1.51
CA VAL A 169 7.59 -6.52 -1.62
C VAL A 169 9.09 -6.76 -1.82
N GLY A 170 9.82 -6.97 -0.74
CA GLY A 170 11.23 -7.37 -0.76
C GLY A 170 11.43 -8.83 -1.20
N GLU A 171 12.67 -9.23 -1.52
CA GLU A 171 12.99 -10.61 -1.91
C GLU A 171 12.92 -11.60 -0.74
N GLU A 172 13.21 -11.13 0.47
CA GLU A 172 13.23 -11.90 1.72
C GLU A 172 12.01 -11.61 2.61
N SER A 173 10.98 -10.93 2.06
CA SER A 173 9.83 -10.56 2.87
C SER A 173 9.03 -11.79 3.28
N GLU A 174 8.47 -11.69 4.46
CA GLU A 174 7.46 -12.62 4.97
C GLU A 174 6.21 -12.62 4.07
N ASN A 175 5.24 -13.47 4.37
CA ASN A 175 3.97 -13.50 3.65
C ASN A 175 3.28 -12.13 3.70
N ALA A 176 2.66 -11.78 2.59
CA ALA A 176 1.76 -10.63 2.51
C ALA A 176 0.33 -11.05 2.87
N VAL A 177 -0.35 -10.20 3.62
CA VAL A 177 -1.79 -10.35 3.89
C VAL A 177 -2.52 -9.32 3.04
N ILE A 178 -3.31 -9.79 2.07
CA ILE A 178 -4.15 -8.94 1.23
C ILE A 178 -5.59 -9.03 1.71
N LYS A 179 -6.22 -7.89 1.86
CA LYS A 179 -7.64 -7.76 2.17
C LYS A 179 -8.29 -6.96 1.06
N LEU A 180 -9.21 -7.58 0.35
CA LEU A 180 -9.92 -6.96 -0.76
C LEU A 180 -11.36 -6.68 -0.31
N GLY A 181 -11.75 -5.42 -0.35
CA GLY A 181 -13.10 -4.92 -0.13
C GLY A 181 -13.81 -4.62 -1.46
N ARG A 182 -14.92 -3.89 -1.39
CA ARG A 182 -15.65 -3.46 -2.60
C ARG A 182 -15.01 -2.26 -3.28
N THR A 183 -14.47 -1.33 -2.48
CA THR A 183 -13.90 -0.06 -2.96
C THR A 183 -12.44 0.11 -2.58
N THR A 184 -11.90 -0.75 -1.71
CA THR A 184 -10.53 -0.64 -1.21
C THR A 184 -9.79 -1.97 -1.24
N ILE A 185 -8.48 -1.89 -1.41
CA ILE A 185 -7.54 -2.98 -1.16
C ILE A 185 -6.58 -2.58 -0.05
N SER A 186 -6.31 -3.51 0.87
CA SER A 186 -5.27 -3.36 1.87
C SER A 186 -4.25 -4.48 1.74
N VAL A 187 -2.98 -4.13 1.82
CA VAL A 187 -1.85 -5.09 1.77
C VAL A 187 -0.96 -4.83 2.98
N ASN A 188 -0.78 -5.84 3.82
CA ASN A 188 0.16 -5.79 4.93
C ASN A 188 1.37 -6.66 4.64
N ILE A 189 2.56 -6.08 4.75
CA ILE A 189 3.84 -6.77 4.56
C ILE A 189 4.78 -6.30 5.67
N SER A 190 5.29 -7.23 6.48
CA SER A 190 6.29 -6.98 7.53
C SER A 190 5.91 -5.79 8.44
N GLY A 191 4.65 -5.70 8.84
CA GLY A 191 4.14 -4.64 9.74
C GLY A 191 3.87 -3.29 9.08
N THR A 192 4.12 -3.15 7.78
CA THR A 192 3.70 -1.99 6.98
C THR A 192 2.37 -2.31 6.31
N THR A 193 1.38 -1.46 6.52
CA THR A 193 0.06 -1.57 5.88
C THR A 193 -0.06 -0.52 4.80
N PHE A 194 -0.40 -0.97 3.62
CA PHE A 194 -0.75 -0.18 2.47
C PHE A 194 -2.25 -0.28 2.22
N VAL A 195 -2.93 0.84 1.96
CA VAL A 195 -4.35 0.88 1.60
C VAL A 195 -4.51 1.72 0.35
N SER A 196 -5.34 1.28 -0.59
CA SER A 196 -5.66 2.05 -1.79
C SER A 196 -7.13 1.91 -2.15
N ASN A 197 -7.71 2.96 -2.70
CA ASN A 197 -8.98 2.87 -3.40
C ASN A 197 -8.82 2.02 -4.66
N LEU A 198 -9.88 1.27 -4.99
CA LEU A 198 -9.99 0.54 -6.25
C LEU A 198 -10.60 1.44 -7.34
N ILE A 199 -10.35 1.11 -8.59
CA ILE A 199 -11.07 1.71 -9.72
C ILE A 199 -12.47 1.11 -9.77
N THR A 200 -13.49 1.92 -9.56
CA THR A 200 -14.91 1.51 -9.50
C THR A 200 -15.52 1.32 -10.89
N LYS A 201 -14.85 0.51 -11.73
CA LYS A 201 -15.29 0.14 -13.07
C LYS A 201 -15.26 -1.36 -13.23
N LYS A 202 -16.09 -1.89 -14.11
CA LYS A 202 -16.04 -3.32 -14.46
C LYS A 202 -14.90 -3.57 -15.43
N PHE A 203 -14.04 -4.54 -15.13
CA PHE A 203 -13.04 -5.02 -16.09
C PHE A 203 -13.74 -5.81 -17.21
N PRO A 204 -13.32 -5.68 -18.46
CA PRO A 204 -13.88 -6.47 -19.58
C PRO A 204 -13.71 -7.96 -19.37
N ASP A 205 -14.56 -8.75 -20.02
CA ASP A 205 -14.41 -10.19 -20.10
C ASP A 205 -13.19 -10.52 -20.98
N TYR A 206 -12.04 -10.65 -20.31
CA TYR A 206 -10.74 -10.84 -20.96
C TYR A 206 -10.59 -12.26 -21.54
N GLU A 207 -11.35 -13.23 -21.04
CA GLU A 207 -11.26 -14.63 -21.51
C GLU A 207 -11.65 -14.76 -22.98
N ARG A 208 -12.58 -13.89 -23.44
CA ARG A 208 -13.03 -13.89 -24.85
C ARG A 208 -11.96 -13.48 -25.86
N VAL A 209 -10.90 -12.82 -25.41
CA VAL A 209 -9.83 -12.37 -26.29
C VAL A 209 -8.59 -13.25 -26.22
N ILE A 210 -8.60 -14.28 -25.37
CA ILE A 210 -7.55 -15.29 -25.31
C ILE A 210 -7.68 -16.18 -26.55
N PRO A 211 -6.65 -16.28 -27.41
CA PRO A 211 -6.70 -17.16 -28.57
C PRO A 211 -6.75 -18.61 -28.10
N PHE A 212 -7.73 -19.33 -28.57
CA PHE A 212 -7.77 -20.79 -28.45
C PHE A 212 -6.66 -21.36 -29.34
N GLY A 213 -5.67 -22.00 -28.72
CA GLY A 213 -4.63 -22.75 -29.45
C GLY A 213 -5.10 -24.10 -29.93
#